data_ab6ae7fa8857b37a9f8ce3b3e9fd1440
#
_entry.id   ab6ae7fa8857b37a9f8ce3b3e9fd1440
#
_cell.length_a   1.000
_cell.length_b   1.000
_cell.length_c   1.000
_cell.angle_alpha   90.00
_cell.angle_beta   90.00
_cell.angle_gamma   90.00
#
_symmetry.space_group_name_H-M   'P 1'
#
loop_
_entity.id
_entity.type
_entity.pdbx_description
1 polymer ?
#
loop_
_entity_poly.entity_id
_entity_poly.type
_entity_poly.pdbx_seq_one_letter_code
_entity_poly.pdbx_strand_id
1 'polypeptide(L)'
;MKKLIYPPLPLPVLRALQKLGEDMRNARRRRRIPTALMAERAAISRTTLLKIERGDAGVHLGNYATVLFVLGLHNRLTELADIRNDPTGLENDEDNLPKRIRDPSTLSKRPNSKNNKPKDGAF
;
A
#
# COMPACT_ATOMS: atom_id res chain seq x y z
N MET A 1 13.35 -25.90 -6.34
CA MET A 1 12.55 -24.79 -6.77
C MET A 1 11.39 -24.50 -5.84
N LYS A 2 11.29 -23.25 -5.44
CA LYS A 2 10.25 -22.90 -4.55
C LYS A 2 8.96 -22.68 -5.25
N LYS A 3 7.89 -23.14 -4.68
CA LYS A 3 6.60 -22.88 -5.24
C LYS A 3 5.98 -21.69 -4.61
N LEU A 4 5.24 -20.95 -5.38
CA LEU A 4 4.50 -19.83 -4.85
C LEU A 4 3.38 -20.34 -3.98
N ILE A 5 3.25 -19.80 -2.80
CA ILE A 5 2.22 -20.21 -1.89
C ILE A 5 0.96 -19.41 -2.09
N TYR A 6 1.08 -18.22 -2.63
CA TYR A 6 -0.06 -17.34 -2.86
C TYR A 6 -0.19 -17.08 -4.34
N PRO A 7 -1.37 -16.69 -4.78
CA PRO A 7 -1.58 -16.45 -6.20
C PRO A 7 -0.69 -15.33 -6.70
N PRO A 8 -0.38 -15.33 -7.98
CA PRO A 8 0.41 -14.26 -8.55
C PRO A 8 -0.35 -12.96 -8.50
N LEU A 9 0.40 -11.87 -8.45
CA LEU A 9 -0.19 -10.56 -8.45
C LEU A 9 -0.79 -10.23 -9.80
N PRO A 10 -1.83 -9.40 -9.83
CA PRO A 10 -2.33 -8.92 -11.10
C PRO A 10 -1.25 -8.21 -11.90
N LEU A 11 -1.30 -8.36 -13.20
CA LEU A 11 -0.29 -7.76 -14.05
C LEU A 11 -0.19 -6.25 -13.89
N PRO A 12 -1.29 -5.50 -13.77
CA PRO A 12 -1.15 -4.06 -13.56
C PRO A 12 -0.41 -3.70 -12.29
N VAL A 13 -0.55 -4.53 -11.23
CA VAL A 13 0.16 -4.29 -10.00
C VAL A 13 1.65 -4.54 -10.19
N LEU A 14 2.00 -5.63 -10.89
CA LEU A 14 3.40 -5.91 -11.17
C LEU A 14 4.03 -4.78 -11.97
N ARG A 15 3.31 -4.28 -12.95
CA ARG A 15 3.83 -3.19 -13.77
C ARG A 15 4.00 -1.91 -12.97
N ALA A 16 3.08 -1.64 -12.06
CA ALA A 16 3.19 -0.46 -11.21
C ALA A 16 4.41 -0.55 -10.31
N LEU A 17 4.67 -1.75 -9.76
CA LEU A 17 5.84 -1.94 -8.91
C LEU A 17 7.12 -1.81 -9.70
N GLN A 18 7.16 -2.36 -10.91
CA GLN A 18 8.34 -2.22 -11.76
C GLN A 18 8.61 -0.77 -12.09
N LYS A 19 7.55 -0.03 -12.38
CA LYS A 19 7.69 1.40 -12.67
C LYS A 19 8.22 2.13 -11.45
N LEU A 20 7.67 1.83 -10.27
CA LEU A 20 8.13 2.46 -9.05
C LEU A 20 9.61 2.17 -8.81
N GLY A 21 10.00 0.90 -8.96
CA GLY A 21 11.40 0.53 -8.74
C GLY A 21 12.33 1.24 -9.70
N GLU A 22 11.95 1.30 -10.96
CA GLU A 22 12.76 1.97 -11.96
C GLU A 22 12.86 3.46 -11.67
N ASP A 23 11.77 4.08 -11.27
CA ASP A 23 11.77 5.49 -10.93
C ASP A 23 12.67 5.77 -9.73
N MET A 24 12.64 4.88 -8.75
CA MET A 24 13.49 5.03 -7.56
C MET A 24 14.96 4.87 -7.93
N ARG A 25 15.25 3.91 -8.81
CA ARG A 25 16.62 3.74 -9.27
C ARG A 25 17.10 4.98 -9.99
N ASN A 26 16.29 5.52 -10.87
CA ASN A 26 16.67 6.73 -11.60
C ASN A 26 16.79 7.92 -10.69
N ALA A 27 15.94 8.02 -9.68
CA ALA A 27 16.03 9.10 -8.70
C ALA A 27 17.34 9.01 -7.93
N ARG A 28 17.75 7.80 -7.58
CA ARG A 28 19.05 7.60 -6.91
C ARG A 28 20.19 8.02 -7.82
N ARG A 29 20.12 7.61 -9.08
CA ARG A 29 21.19 7.92 -10.03
C ARG A 29 21.28 9.42 -10.31
N ARG A 30 20.15 10.08 -10.38
CA ARG A 30 20.18 11.53 -10.57
C ARG A 30 20.84 12.24 -9.40
N ARG A 31 20.74 11.66 -8.22
CA ARG A 31 21.39 12.22 -7.03
C ARG A 31 22.80 11.71 -6.85
N ARG A 32 23.27 10.89 -7.81
CA ARG A 32 24.63 10.37 -7.81
C ARG A 32 24.95 9.60 -6.53
N ILE A 33 23.99 8.85 -6.04
CA ILE A 33 24.17 8.04 -4.84
C ILE A 33 24.51 6.62 -5.25
N PRO A 34 25.68 6.09 -4.87
CA PRO A 34 26.00 4.70 -5.19
C PRO A 34 25.08 3.74 -4.44
N THR A 35 24.91 2.54 -4.98
CA THR A 35 24.03 1.56 -4.34
C THR A 35 24.46 1.25 -2.92
N ALA A 36 25.76 1.13 -2.68
CA ALA A 36 26.23 0.80 -1.33
C ALA A 36 25.83 1.88 -0.33
N LEU A 37 25.97 3.13 -0.73
CA LEU A 37 25.63 4.23 0.15
C LEU A 37 24.12 4.32 0.38
N MET A 38 23.33 4.10 -0.68
CA MET A 38 21.88 4.11 -0.53
C MET A 38 21.44 3.03 0.43
N ALA A 39 21.97 1.81 0.26
CA ALA A 39 21.60 0.71 1.13
C ALA A 39 21.97 1.01 2.58
N GLU A 40 23.13 1.60 2.78
CA GLU A 40 23.54 1.95 4.12
C GLU A 40 22.61 2.98 4.74
N ARG A 41 22.27 4.02 4.00
CA ARG A 41 21.37 5.06 4.51
C ARG A 41 19.99 4.54 4.79
N ALA A 42 19.52 3.60 3.99
CA ALA A 42 18.19 3.01 4.19
C ALA A 42 18.23 1.85 5.17
N ALA A 43 19.41 1.48 5.67
CA ALA A 43 19.58 0.39 6.63
C ALA A 43 19.06 -0.93 6.07
N ILE A 44 19.33 -1.18 4.81
CA ILE A 44 18.97 -2.43 4.15
C ILE A 44 20.20 -3.01 3.46
N SER A 45 20.10 -4.27 3.07
CA SER A 45 21.19 -4.88 2.33
C SER A 45 21.18 -4.40 0.89
N ARG A 46 22.31 -4.51 0.22
CA ARG A 46 22.37 -4.17 -1.19
C ARG A 46 21.47 -5.07 -2.01
N THR A 47 21.34 -6.33 -1.61
CA THR A 47 20.44 -7.25 -2.29
C THR A 47 19.01 -6.76 -2.20
N THR A 48 18.60 -6.30 -1.03
CA THR A 48 17.25 -5.78 -0.86
C THR A 48 17.04 -4.53 -1.71
N LEU A 49 18.05 -3.66 -1.77
CA LEU A 49 17.95 -2.47 -2.60
C LEU A 49 17.76 -2.84 -4.07
N LEU A 50 18.52 -3.83 -4.55
CA LEU A 50 18.37 -4.26 -5.93
C LEU A 50 16.98 -4.81 -6.20
N LYS A 51 16.42 -5.53 -5.24
CA LYS A 51 15.06 -6.03 -5.39
C LYS A 51 14.06 -4.89 -5.47
N ILE A 52 14.23 -3.88 -4.63
CA ILE A 52 13.35 -2.72 -4.65
C ILE A 52 13.42 -2.04 -6.02
N GLU A 53 14.61 -1.90 -6.56
CA GLU A 53 14.77 -1.21 -7.84
C GLU A 53 14.26 -2.03 -9.01
N ARG A 54 14.00 -3.31 -8.79
CA ARG A 54 13.32 -4.15 -9.79
C ARG A 54 11.82 -4.20 -9.58
N GLY A 55 11.33 -3.61 -8.50
CA GLY A 55 9.91 -3.64 -8.20
C GLY A 55 9.46 -4.96 -7.61
N ASP A 56 10.32 -5.59 -6.82
CA ASP A 56 10.01 -6.89 -6.22
C ASP A 56 8.87 -6.77 -5.22
N ALA A 57 7.83 -7.55 -5.42
CA ALA A 57 6.65 -7.49 -4.57
C ALA A 57 6.86 -8.17 -3.22
N GLY A 58 7.92 -8.94 -3.08
CA GLY A 58 8.19 -9.62 -1.82
C GLY A 58 8.92 -8.79 -0.80
N VAL A 59 9.31 -7.56 -1.14
CA VAL A 59 9.98 -6.70 -0.20
C VAL A 59 8.93 -5.90 0.56
N HIS A 60 9.13 -5.75 1.87
CA HIS A 60 8.19 -5.00 2.69
C HIS A 60 8.01 -3.59 2.19
N LEU A 61 6.78 -3.11 2.28
CA LEU A 61 6.50 -1.73 1.91
C LEU A 61 7.33 -0.77 2.74
N GLY A 62 7.59 -1.12 4.00
CA GLY A 62 8.40 -0.26 4.85
C GLY A 62 9.79 -0.01 4.29
N ASN A 63 10.37 -1.02 3.64
CA ASN A 63 11.69 -0.84 3.04
C ASN A 63 11.62 0.06 1.82
N TYR A 64 10.57 -0.09 1.00
CA TYR A 64 10.33 0.84 -0.10
C TYR A 64 10.20 2.25 0.44
N ALA A 65 9.43 2.39 1.50
CA ALA A 65 9.17 3.71 2.07
C ALA A 65 10.45 4.35 2.59
N THR A 66 11.34 3.56 3.19
CA THR A 66 12.57 4.08 3.73
C THR A 66 13.50 4.56 2.62
N VAL A 67 13.55 3.82 1.50
CA VAL A 67 14.34 4.28 0.37
C VAL A 67 13.76 5.57 -0.19
N LEU A 68 12.43 5.66 -0.28
CA LEU A 68 11.81 6.90 -0.70
C LEU A 68 12.15 8.04 0.25
N PHE A 69 12.23 7.75 1.54
CA PHE A 69 12.60 8.76 2.52
C PHE A 69 14.02 9.27 2.26
N VAL A 70 14.96 8.36 2.00
CA VAL A 70 16.32 8.76 1.68
C VAL A 70 16.36 9.64 0.43
N LEU A 71 15.48 9.34 -0.52
CA LEU A 71 15.39 10.13 -1.74
C LEU A 71 14.63 11.45 -1.56
N GLY A 72 13.99 11.64 -0.41
CA GLY A 72 13.19 12.83 -0.17
C GLY A 72 11.80 12.75 -0.79
N LEU A 73 11.34 11.56 -1.13
CA LEU A 73 10.07 11.38 -1.84
C LEU A 73 9.02 10.67 -0.99
N HIS A 74 9.28 10.51 0.29
CA HIS A 74 8.37 9.74 1.14
C HIS A 74 7.00 10.40 1.29
N ASN A 75 6.91 11.70 1.10
CA ASN A 75 5.62 12.38 1.24
C ASN A 75 4.60 11.92 0.21
N ARG A 76 5.08 11.36 -0.91
CA ARG A 76 4.14 10.83 -1.91
C ARG A 76 3.32 9.70 -1.36
N LEU A 77 3.85 8.98 -0.38
CA LEU A 77 3.10 7.88 0.22
C LEU A 77 1.86 8.39 0.95
N THR A 78 1.93 9.57 1.50
CA THR A 78 0.78 10.11 2.22
C THR A 78 -0.37 10.46 1.31
N GLU A 79 -0.14 10.46 0.01
CA GLU A 79 -1.16 10.85 -0.96
C GLU A 79 -1.69 9.71 -1.79
N LEU A 80 -1.19 8.49 -1.59
CA LEU A 80 -1.55 7.40 -2.48
C LEU A 80 -3.04 7.12 -2.50
N ALA A 81 -3.68 7.16 -1.34
CA ALA A 81 -5.10 6.89 -1.26
C ALA A 81 -5.87 8.10 -0.74
N ASP A 82 -5.30 9.27 -0.92
CA ASP A 82 -5.97 10.51 -0.52
C ASP A 82 -7.24 10.67 -1.33
N ILE A 83 -8.27 11.22 -0.68
CA ILE A 83 -9.55 11.40 -1.34
C ILE A 83 -9.43 12.20 -2.64
N ARG A 84 -8.47 13.11 -2.72
CA ARG A 84 -8.26 13.89 -3.93
C ARG A 84 -7.81 13.03 -5.09
N ASN A 85 -7.21 11.88 -4.80
CA ASN A 85 -6.75 10.96 -5.84
C ASN A 85 -7.67 9.75 -5.96
N ASP A 86 -8.87 9.85 -5.42
CA ASP A 86 -9.82 8.75 -5.40
C ASP A 86 -11.12 9.23 -6.06
N PRO A 87 -11.20 9.17 -7.40
CA PRO A 87 -12.39 9.70 -8.09
C PRO A 87 -13.67 9.00 -7.67
N THR A 88 -13.61 7.71 -7.41
CA THR A 88 -14.79 6.99 -6.97
C THR A 88 -15.22 7.48 -5.60
N GLY A 89 -14.26 7.68 -4.71
CA GLY A 89 -14.59 8.14 -3.37
C GLY A 89 -15.10 9.56 -3.35
N LEU A 90 -14.68 10.39 -4.30
CA LEU A 90 -15.16 11.76 -4.34
C LEU A 90 -16.64 11.87 -4.63
N GLU A 91 -17.22 10.83 -5.24
CA GLU A 91 -18.64 10.83 -5.51
C GLU A 91 -19.44 10.50 -4.27
N ASN A 92 -18.80 10.07 -3.23
CA ASN A 92 -19.46 9.75 -1.98
C ASN A 92 -19.18 10.83 -0.97
N ASP A 93 -20.09 10.96 -0.02
CA ASP A 93 -19.96 12.00 0.98
C ASP A 93 -18.97 11.56 2.03
N GLU A 94 -17.82 12.17 2.04
CA GLU A 94 -16.77 11.79 2.97
C GLU A 94 -17.15 12.06 4.41
N ASP A 95 -17.97 13.07 4.63
CA ASP A 95 -18.39 13.42 5.98
C ASP A 95 -19.28 12.37 6.60
N ASN A 96 -19.85 11.51 5.78
CA ASN A 96 -20.75 10.47 6.25
C ASN A 96 -20.15 9.09 6.17
N LEU A 97 -18.82 8.99 6.25
CA LEU A 97 -18.17 7.70 6.19
C LEU A 97 -18.56 6.85 7.38
N PRO A 98 -19.02 5.62 7.14
CA PRO A 98 -19.36 4.74 8.24
C PRO A 98 -18.10 4.17 8.87
N LYS A 99 -18.15 3.99 10.16
CA LYS A 99 -17.04 3.38 10.86
C LYS A 99 -16.92 1.91 10.51
N ARG A 100 -18.02 1.29 10.17
CA ARG A 100 -18.04 -0.13 9.89
C ARG A 100 -19.06 -0.41 8.81
N ILE A 101 -18.66 -1.21 7.85
CA ILE A 101 -19.56 -1.63 6.78
C ILE A 101 -20.04 -3.03 7.09
N ARG A 102 -21.35 -3.22 7.17
CA ARG A 102 -21.92 -4.52 7.44
C ARG A 102 -22.17 -5.26 6.14
N ASP A 103 -21.86 -6.54 6.19
CA ASP A 103 -22.11 -7.41 5.04
C ASP A 103 -23.60 -7.69 4.96
N PRO A 104 -24.26 -7.36 3.86
CA PRO A 104 -25.69 -7.62 3.74
C PRO A 104 -26.06 -9.07 3.96
N SER A 105 -25.21 -10.00 3.54
CA SER A 105 -25.53 -11.42 3.73
C SER A 105 -25.51 -11.78 5.20
N THR A 106 -24.66 -11.15 5.98
CA THR A 106 -24.61 -11.38 7.41
C THR A 106 -25.87 -10.83 8.07
N LEU A 107 -26.31 -9.68 7.62
CA LEU A 107 -27.50 -9.08 8.18
C LEU A 107 -28.73 -9.93 7.94
N SER A 108 -28.81 -10.52 6.76
CA SER A 108 -29.99 -11.32 6.44
C SER A 108 -30.02 -12.61 7.22
N LYS A 109 -28.90 -13.04 7.77
CA LYS A 109 -28.87 -14.26 8.55
C LYS A 109 -29.12 -14.04 10.03
N ARG A 110 -29.25 -12.81 10.43
CA ARG A 110 -29.49 -12.55 11.83
C ARG A 110 -30.86 -13.01 12.22
N PRO A 111 -30.97 -13.63 13.39
CA PRO A 111 -32.30 -13.99 13.84
C PRO A 111 -33.10 -12.73 14.13
N ASN A 112 -34.33 -12.84 13.83
CA ASN A 112 -35.21 -11.72 14.07
C ASN A 112 -35.49 -11.66 15.56
N SER A 113 -34.97 -10.70 16.22
CA SER A 113 -35.17 -10.60 17.65
C SER A 113 -35.97 -9.35 17.91
N LYS A 114 -37.21 -9.53 18.17
CA LYS A 114 -38.04 -8.41 18.44
C LYS A 114 -37.68 -7.75 19.71
N ASN A 115 -37.19 -8.51 20.63
CA ASN A 115 -36.88 -7.95 21.92
C ASN A 115 -35.50 -7.37 21.98
N ASN A 116 -34.77 -7.55 20.93
CA ASN A 116 -33.42 -7.07 20.98
C ASN A 116 -33.37 -5.64 20.52
N LYS A 117 -33.62 -4.73 21.40
CA LYS A 117 -33.53 -3.38 21.04
C LYS A 117 -32.11 -2.98 20.91
N PRO A 118 -31.75 -2.26 19.88
CA PRO A 118 -30.37 -1.84 19.74
C PRO A 118 -30.04 -0.89 20.85
N LYS A 119 -28.92 -1.16 21.45
CA LYS A 119 -28.47 -0.27 22.44
C LYS A 119 -27.97 0.96 21.77
N ASP A 120 -28.13 2.00 22.43
CA ASP A 120 -27.66 3.19 21.85
C ASP A 120 -26.27 3.12 21.62
N GLY A 121 -25.80 3.52 20.57
CA GLY A 121 -24.42 3.58 20.28
C GLY A 121 -23.83 2.28 20.00
N ALA A 122 -24.60 1.32 20.02
CA ALA A 122 -24.04 0.07 19.68
C ALA A 122 -23.63 0.10 18.27
N PHE A 123 -23.32 0.61 17.79
CA PHE A 123 -22.79 0.64 16.63
C PHE A 123 -23.19 0.50 15.74
#